data_7b67bc275636804f4d4c451b9281a77a
#
_entry.id   7b67bc275636804f4d4c451b9281a77a
#
_cell.length_a   1.000
_cell.length_b   1.000
_cell.length_c   1.000
_cell.angle_alpha   90.00
_cell.angle_beta   90.00
_cell.angle_gamma   90.00
#
_symmetry.space_group_name_H-M   'P 1'
#
loop_
_entity.id
_entity.type
_entity.pdbx_description
1 polymer ?
#
loop_
_entity_poly.entity_id
_entity_poly.type
_entity_poly.pdbx_seq_one_letter_code
_entity_poly.pdbx_strand_id
1 'polypeptide(L)'
;SFIGGSMGSVVGEKISRAIDFSLKNKTPLMIISKSGGARMMESTYSLMQMAKTSAKLSLLSKNKIPYISLMTDPTTGGVSASYAMLGDFNIAEPGALIGFAGPRVIKETIGSNLPKGFQRSEFLVDHGFLDFIVDRRDLKNKISKLLKLLKN
;
A
#
# COMPACT_ATOMS: atom_id res chain seq x y z
N SER A 1 -22.38 -1.64 0.01
CA SER A 1 -21.88 -0.61 0.96
C SER A 1 -20.53 -1.02 1.50
N PHE A 2 -19.57 -0.11 1.54
CA PHE A 2 -18.24 -0.37 2.09
C PHE A 2 -18.29 -0.33 3.62
N ILE A 3 -17.98 -1.45 4.25
CA ILE A 3 -17.64 -1.48 5.66
C ILE A 3 -16.12 -1.32 5.72
N GLY A 4 -15.63 -0.25 6.33
CA GLY A 4 -14.21 0.09 6.34
C GLY A 4 -13.33 -1.08 6.78
N GLY A 5 -12.37 -1.47 5.95
CA GLY A 5 -11.37 -2.48 6.26
C GLY A 5 -10.26 -1.91 7.13
N SER A 6 -9.61 -2.76 7.93
CA SER A 6 -8.47 -2.39 8.76
C SER A 6 -7.51 -3.56 8.91
N MET A 7 -6.23 -3.26 9.07
CA MET A 7 -5.19 -4.27 9.31
C MET A 7 -5.15 -4.64 10.79
N GLY A 8 -5.43 -5.89 11.10
CA GLY A 8 -5.20 -6.49 12.42
C GLY A 8 -4.19 -7.64 12.34
N SER A 9 -4.08 -8.40 13.42
CA SER A 9 -3.14 -9.53 13.56
C SER A 9 -3.28 -10.56 12.43
N VAL A 10 -4.52 -10.91 12.05
CA VAL A 10 -4.80 -11.87 10.97
C VAL A 10 -4.29 -11.38 9.62
N VAL A 11 -4.51 -10.09 9.30
CA VAL A 11 -4.05 -9.50 8.03
C VAL A 11 -2.52 -9.46 8.00
N GLY A 12 -1.89 -8.98 9.08
CA GLY A 12 -0.44 -8.96 9.18
C GLY A 12 0.20 -10.33 9.05
N GLU A 13 -0.42 -11.37 9.65
CA GLU A 13 0.05 -12.76 9.50
C GLU A 13 -0.11 -13.27 8.07
N LYS A 14 -1.23 -13.01 7.41
CA LYS A 14 -1.43 -13.40 6.00
C LYS A 14 -0.41 -12.75 5.06
N ILE A 15 -0.13 -11.46 5.26
CA ILE A 15 0.91 -10.76 4.50
C ILE A 15 2.29 -11.41 4.77
N SER A 16 2.62 -11.67 6.03
CA SER A 16 3.86 -12.32 6.42
C SER A 16 4.04 -13.68 5.72
N ARG A 17 3.00 -14.51 5.69
CA ARG A 17 3.02 -15.82 4.99
C ARG A 17 3.12 -15.67 3.47
N ALA A 18 2.49 -14.67 2.88
CA ALA A 18 2.62 -14.40 1.45
C ALA A 18 4.06 -14.01 1.10
N ILE A 19 4.73 -13.23 1.96
CA ILE A 19 6.14 -12.91 1.81
C ILE A 19 7.01 -14.16 1.91
N ASP A 20 6.78 -15.03 2.90
CA ASP A 20 7.52 -16.29 3.05
C ASP A 20 7.35 -17.20 1.82
N PHE A 21 6.12 -17.28 1.29
CA PHE A 21 5.85 -18.01 0.05
C PHE A 21 6.63 -17.42 -1.14
N SER A 22 6.63 -16.10 -1.29
CA SER A 22 7.37 -15.40 -2.34
C SER A 22 8.88 -15.66 -2.23
N LEU A 23 9.46 -15.59 -1.03
CA LEU A 23 10.86 -15.91 -0.76
C LEU A 23 11.21 -17.35 -1.13
N LYS A 24 10.40 -18.30 -0.68
CA LYS A 24 10.61 -19.74 -0.95
C LYS A 24 10.58 -20.07 -2.43
N ASN A 25 9.64 -19.48 -3.17
CA ASN A 25 9.43 -19.77 -4.58
C ASN A 25 10.15 -18.80 -5.54
N LYS A 26 10.86 -17.81 -5.01
CA LYS A 26 11.52 -16.75 -5.79
C LYS A 26 10.57 -16.09 -6.80
N THR A 27 9.35 -15.82 -6.37
CA THR A 27 8.30 -15.19 -7.20
C THR A 27 8.04 -13.76 -6.75
N PRO A 28 7.79 -12.80 -7.67
CA PRO A 28 7.37 -11.47 -7.31
C PRO A 28 6.12 -11.47 -6.42
N LEU A 29 6.04 -10.54 -5.48
CA LEU A 29 4.88 -10.34 -4.63
C LEU A 29 4.10 -9.11 -5.10
N MET A 30 2.79 -9.23 -5.18
CA MET A 30 1.89 -8.08 -5.36
C MET A 30 0.87 -8.06 -4.23
N ILE A 31 0.73 -6.89 -3.58
CA ILE A 31 -0.30 -6.66 -2.56
C ILE A 31 -1.23 -5.55 -3.04
N ILE A 32 -2.53 -5.84 -3.02
CA ILE A 32 -3.59 -4.87 -3.34
C ILE A 32 -4.19 -4.38 -2.03
N SER A 33 -4.08 -3.09 -1.76
CA SER A 33 -4.48 -2.48 -0.49
C SER A 33 -5.79 -1.71 -0.65
N LYS A 34 -6.72 -1.95 0.30
CA LYS A 34 -7.93 -1.16 0.51
C LYS A 34 -8.23 -1.15 2.01
N SER A 35 -7.87 -0.08 2.72
CA SER A 35 -7.94 -0.09 4.18
C SER A 35 -7.92 1.31 4.76
N GLY A 36 -8.66 1.50 5.87
CA GLY A 36 -8.60 2.71 6.70
C GLY A 36 -7.40 2.75 7.65
N GLY A 37 -6.56 1.71 7.71
CA GLY A 37 -5.35 1.69 8.53
C GLY A 37 -5.23 0.54 9.53
N ALA A 38 -4.47 0.75 10.59
CA ALA A 38 -4.32 -0.23 11.68
C ALA A 38 -5.63 -0.34 12.49
N ARG A 39 -6.00 -1.57 12.83
CA ARG A 39 -7.28 -1.87 13.51
C ARG A 39 -7.27 -1.40 14.95
N MET A 40 -8.05 -0.38 15.27
CA MET A 40 -8.11 0.19 16.61
C MET A 40 -8.53 -0.81 17.69
N MET A 41 -9.45 -1.72 17.37
CA MET A 41 -9.94 -2.75 18.32
C MET A 41 -8.86 -3.75 18.76
N GLU A 42 -7.79 -3.92 17.99
CA GLU A 42 -6.65 -4.76 18.37
C GLU A 42 -5.50 -3.96 19.00
N SER A 43 -5.69 -2.64 19.19
CA SER A 43 -4.75 -1.78 19.90
C SER A 43 -3.29 -1.99 19.44
N THR A 44 -2.39 -2.21 20.38
CA THR A 44 -0.95 -2.42 20.13
C THR A 44 -0.66 -3.59 19.17
N TYR A 45 -1.48 -4.65 19.19
CA TYR A 45 -1.28 -5.79 18.29
C TYR A 45 -1.39 -5.40 16.82
N SER A 46 -2.31 -4.48 16.46
CA SER A 46 -2.43 -3.99 15.09
C SER A 46 -1.25 -3.10 14.70
N LEU A 47 -0.72 -2.29 15.61
CA LEU A 47 0.46 -1.47 15.37
C LEU A 47 1.73 -2.34 15.16
N MET A 48 1.86 -3.42 15.92
CA MET A 48 2.96 -4.37 15.75
C MET A 48 2.93 -5.08 14.40
N GLN A 49 1.77 -5.17 13.72
CA GLN A 49 1.72 -5.70 12.36
C GLN A 49 2.43 -4.80 11.35
N MET A 50 2.45 -3.49 11.57
CA MET A 50 3.21 -2.56 10.74
C MET A 50 4.70 -2.92 10.77
N ALA A 51 5.27 -3.08 11.96
CA ALA A 51 6.67 -3.48 12.13
C ALA A 51 6.93 -4.88 11.54
N LYS A 52 6.06 -5.85 11.80
CA LYS A 52 6.18 -7.23 11.31
C LYS A 52 6.21 -7.29 9.78
N THR A 53 5.26 -6.64 9.11
CA THR A 53 5.17 -6.66 7.66
C THR A 53 6.34 -5.91 7.01
N SER A 54 6.72 -4.75 7.55
CA SER A 54 7.87 -3.98 7.05
C SER A 54 9.19 -4.74 7.19
N ALA A 55 9.43 -5.38 8.34
CA ALA A 55 10.61 -6.20 8.56
C ALA A 55 10.67 -7.40 7.59
N LYS A 56 9.53 -8.04 7.32
CA LYS A 56 9.45 -9.14 6.35
C LYS A 56 9.70 -8.68 4.91
N LEU A 57 9.16 -7.53 4.51
CA LEU A 57 9.39 -6.97 3.17
C LEU A 57 10.87 -6.69 2.90
N SER A 58 11.64 -6.28 3.93
CA SER A 58 13.09 -6.09 3.77
C SER A 58 13.82 -7.37 3.32
N LEU A 59 13.26 -8.55 3.61
CA LEU A 59 13.82 -9.82 3.15
C LEU A 59 13.63 -10.03 1.64
N LEU A 60 12.52 -9.56 1.06
CA LEU A 60 12.31 -9.59 -0.40
C LEU A 60 13.40 -8.76 -1.09
N SER A 61 13.60 -7.52 -0.64
CA SER A 61 14.63 -6.63 -1.17
C SER A 61 16.03 -7.24 -1.09
N LYS A 62 16.41 -7.83 0.07
CA LYS A 62 17.70 -8.54 0.24
C LYS A 62 17.86 -9.71 -0.72
N ASN A 63 16.78 -10.37 -1.09
CA ASN A 63 16.76 -11.50 -2.02
C ASN A 63 16.47 -11.08 -3.48
N LYS A 64 16.40 -9.78 -3.77
CA LYS A 64 16.12 -9.21 -5.09
C LYS A 64 14.81 -9.73 -5.70
N ILE A 65 13.79 -9.91 -4.86
CA ILE A 65 12.45 -10.34 -5.27
C ILE A 65 11.56 -9.11 -5.33
N PRO A 66 11.03 -8.75 -6.51
CA PRO A 66 10.21 -7.55 -6.67
C PRO A 66 8.93 -7.57 -5.82
N TYR A 67 8.65 -6.45 -5.16
CA TYR A 67 7.40 -6.19 -4.47
C TYR A 67 6.63 -5.06 -5.16
N ILE A 68 5.43 -5.35 -5.62
CA ILE A 68 4.52 -4.39 -6.26
C ILE A 68 3.40 -4.07 -5.28
N SER A 69 3.25 -2.81 -4.91
CA SER A 69 2.14 -2.33 -4.10
C SER A 69 1.11 -1.61 -4.98
N LEU A 70 -0.12 -2.12 -4.99
CA LEU A 70 -1.26 -1.45 -5.61
C LEU A 70 -2.18 -0.88 -4.54
N MET A 71 -2.34 0.43 -4.53
CA MET A 71 -3.19 1.14 -3.58
C MET A 71 -4.52 1.53 -4.23
N THR A 72 -5.62 1.09 -3.63
CA THR A 72 -6.98 1.43 -4.06
C THR A 72 -7.65 2.37 -3.06
N ASP A 73 -8.82 2.89 -3.39
CA ASP A 73 -9.56 3.86 -2.58
C ASP A 73 -10.37 3.20 -1.44
N PRO A 74 -10.12 3.55 -0.17
CA PRO A 74 -8.97 4.26 0.39
C PRO A 74 -7.80 3.34 0.79
N THR A 75 -6.58 3.90 0.87
CA THR A 75 -5.44 3.24 1.53
C THR A 75 -4.79 4.24 2.48
N THR A 76 -5.09 4.14 3.78
CA THR A 76 -4.74 5.18 4.76
C THR A 76 -4.17 4.62 6.06
N GLY A 77 -3.75 5.50 6.95
CA GLY A 77 -3.32 5.20 8.32
C GLY A 77 -2.11 4.29 8.38
N GLY A 78 -2.13 3.33 9.30
CA GLY A 78 -1.03 2.38 9.50
C GLY A 78 -0.74 1.47 8.30
N VAL A 79 -1.68 1.31 7.36
CA VAL A 79 -1.46 0.53 6.14
C VAL A 79 -0.59 1.30 5.16
N SER A 80 -0.90 2.58 4.89
CA SER A 80 -0.04 3.45 4.07
C SER A 80 1.32 3.69 4.72
N ALA A 81 1.35 3.86 6.05
CA ALA A 81 2.60 4.05 6.81
C ALA A 81 3.43 2.77 7.00
N SER A 82 3.07 1.67 6.36
CA SER A 82 3.81 0.40 6.41
C SER A 82 3.89 -0.24 5.03
N TYR A 83 3.43 -1.46 4.88
CA TYR A 83 3.64 -2.25 3.68
C TYR A 83 3.14 -1.61 2.38
N ALA A 84 2.09 -0.76 2.42
CA ALA A 84 1.52 -0.21 1.19
C ALA A 84 2.42 0.83 0.48
N MET A 85 3.34 1.48 1.20
CA MET A 85 4.28 2.46 0.61
C MET A 85 5.73 1.93 0.54
N LEU A 86 5.92 0.62 0.72
CA LEU A 86 7.23 -0.02 0.71
C LEU A 86 7.46 -0.89 -0.55
N GLY A 87 6.66 -0.69 -1.60
CA GLY A 87 6.85 -1.37 -2.88
C GLY A 87 8.12 -0.92 -3.60
N ASP A 88 8.74 -1.81 -4.36
CA ASP A 88 9.69 -1.42 -5.41
C ASP A 88 8.96 -0.64 -6.51
N PHE A 89 7.66 -0.91 -6.68
CA PHE A 89 6.72 -0.13 -7.48
C PHE A 89 5.48 0.18 -6.64
N ASN A 90 5.24 1.46 -6.40
CA ASN A 90 4.07 1.99 -5.71
C ASN A 90 3.09 2.53 -6.75
N ILE A 91 2.01 1.80 -7.00
CA ILE A 91 1.02 2.14 -8.02
C ILE A 91 -0.36 2.32 -7.41
N ALA A 92 -1.22 3.06 -8.05
CA ALA A 92 -2.56 3.31 -7.56
C ALA A 92 -3.64 3.27 -8.65
N GLU A 93 -4.89 3.08 -8.21
CA GLU A 93 -6.06 3.34 -9.08
C GLU A 93 -6.33 4.84 -9.18
N PRO A 94 -6.96 5.31 -10.30
CA PRO A 94 -7.31 6.71 -10.46
C PRO A 94 -8.20 7.22 -9.31
N GLY A 95 -7.92 8.41 -8.82
CA GLY A 95 -8.68 9.09 -7.79
C GLY A 95 -8.62 8.46 -6.39
N ALA A 96 -7.78 7.44 -6.17
CA ALA A 96 -7.67 6.77 -4.88
C ALA A 96 -7.19 7.73 -3.79
N LEU A 97 -7.83 7.70 -2.62
CA LEU A 97 -7.41 8.41 -1.42
C LEU A 97 -6.29 7.61 -0.74
N ILE A 98 -5.10 8.19 -0.70
CA ILE A 98 -3.91 7.55 -0.11
C ILE A 98 -3.23 8.56 0.80
N GLY A 99 -3.01 8.20 2.06
CA GLY A 99 -2.36 9.08 3.01
C GLY A 99 -2.36 8.51 4.42
N PHE A 100 -1.63 9.13 5.34
CA PHE A 100 -1.63 8.67 6.74
C PHE A 100 -2.87 9.17 7.48
N ALA A 101 -2.93 10.44 7.83
CA ALA A 101 -4.13 11.05 8.39
C ALA A 101 -5.11 11.42 7.27
N GLY A 102 -6.42 11.26 7.52
CA GLY A 102 -7.43 11.66 6.56
C GLY A 102 -7.42 13.19 6.31
N PRO A 103 -7.87 13.66 5.13
CA PRO A 103 -7.85 15.09 4.78
C PRO A 103 -8.60 15.98 5.79
N ARG A 104 -9.69 15.47 6.37
CA ARG A 104 -10.45 16.17 7.39
C ARG A 104 -9.61 16.45 8.64
N VAL A 105 -8.92 15.41 9.15
CA VAL A 105 -8.08 15.54 10.35
C VAL A 105 -6.95 16.53 10.11
N ILE A 106 -6.30 16.46 8.96
CA ILE A 106 -5.22 17.40 8.59
C ILE A 106 -5.76 18.81 8.55
N LYS A 107 -6.86 19.05 7.82
CA LYS A 107 -7.49 20.37 7.73
C LYS A 107 -7.85 20.97 9.08
N GLU A 108 -8.44 20.16 9.97
CA GLU A 108 -8.79 20.58 11.34
C GLU A 108 -7.54 20.90 12.18
N THR A 109 -6.45 20.15 11.98
CA THR A 109 -5.19 20.33 12.74
C THR A 109 -4.42 21.57 12.30
N ILE A 110 -4.30 21.82 10.98
CA ILE A 110 -3.53 22.95 10.45
C ILE A 110 -4.36 24.25 10.34
N GLY A 111 -5.69 24.18 10.50
CA GLY A 111 -6.60 25.32 10.43
C GLY A 111 -6.68 26.00 9.05
N SER A 112 -6.26 25.32 7.98
CA SER A 112 -6.24 25.88 6.63
C SER A 112 -6.83 24.92 5.58
N ASN A 113 -7.20 25.48 4.42
CA ASN A 113 -7.69 24.66 3.32
C ASN A 113 -6.55 23.88 2.67
N LEU A 114 -6.82 22.62 2.36
CA LEU A 114 -5.88 21.73 1.67
C LEU A 114 -5.84 22.04 0.17
N PRO A 115 -4.70 21.83 -0.51
CA PRO A 115 -4.61 21.94 -1.96
C PRO A 115 -5.67 21.08 -2.67
N LYS A 116 -6.08 21.51 -3.85
CA LYS A 116 -7.02 20.72 -4.67
C LYS A 116 -6.41 19.35 -4.99
N GLY A 117 -7.20 18.30 -4.79
CA GLY A 117 -6.75 16.92 -5.03
C GLY A 117 -5.80 16.36 -3.99
N PHE A 118 -5.56 17.04 -2.87
CA PHE A 118 -4.68 16.58 -1.80
C PHE A 118 -4.94 15.12 -1.40
N GLN A 119 -3.88 14.34 -1.31
CA GLN A 119 -3.91 12.89 -1.02
C GLN A 119 -4.63 12.04 -2.09
N ARG A 120 -5.00 12.57 -3.24
CA ARG A 120 -5.46 11.73 -4.36
C ARG A 120 -4.28 11.19 -5.14
N SER A 121 -4.48 10.05 -5.78
CA SER A 121 -3.41 9.35 -6.52
C SER A 121 -2.71 10.26 -7.54
N GLU A 122 -3.45 11.13 -8.24
CA GLU A 122 -2.90 12.10 -9.19
C GLU A 122 -1.94 13.07 -8.50
N PHE A 123 -2.37 13.64 -7.38
CA PHE A 123 -1.54 14.53 -6.58
C PHE A 123 -0.26 13.83 -6.11
N LEU A 124 -0.36 12.56 -5.71
CA LEU A 124 0.76 11.79 -5.20
C LEU A 124 1.78 11.41 -6.28
N VAL A 125 1.33 11.15 -7.51
CA VAL A 125 2.24 10.95 -8.65
C VAL A 125 3.02 12.24 -8.93
N ASP A 126 2.34 13.39 -8.99
CA ASP A 126 2.97 14.68 -9.25
C ASP A 126 4.00 15.06 -8.17
N HIS A 127 3.87 14.51 -6.95
CA HIS A 127 4.79 14.73 -5.84
C HIS A 127 5.78 13.58 -5.61
N GLY A 128 5.85 12.61 -6.51
CA GLY A 128 6.84 11.53 -6.46
C GLY A 128 6.60 10.43 -5.43
N PHE A 129 5.38 10.32 -4.88
CA PHE A 129 5.03 9.25 -3.95
C PHE A 129 4.58 7.97 -4.66
N LEU A 130 4.14 8.07 -5.90
CA LEU A 130 3.70 6.95 -6.72
C LEU A 130 4.46 6.94 -8.04
N ASP A 131 4.72 5.73 -8.56
CA ASP A 131 5.38 5.57 -9.86
C ASP A 131 4.41 5.82 -11.01
N PHE A 132 3.18 5.30 -10.92
CA PHE A 132 2.13 5.55 -11.92
C PHE A 132 0.73 5.18 -11.42
N ILE A 133 -0.26 5.66 -12.15
CA ILE A 133 -1.68 5.33 -11.97
C ILE A 133 -2.12 4.37 -13.06
N VAL A 134 -2.97 3.41 -12.72
CA VAL A 134 -3.52 2.46 -13.69
C VAL A 134 -4.98 2.15 -13.38
N ASP A 135 -5.82 2.25 -14.41
CA ASP A 135 -7.22 1.81 -14.31
C ASP A 135 -7.28 0.28 -14.12
N ARG A 136 -8.22 -0.17 -13.30
CA ARG A 136 -8.40 -1.60 -13.00
C ARG A 136 -8.57 -2.46 -14.26
N ARG A 137 -9.19 -1.93 -15.30
CA ARG A 137 -9.40 -2.62 -16.59
C ARG A 137 -8.09 -2.92 -17.32
N ASP A 138 -7.09 -2.05 -17.14
CA ASP A 138 -5.78 -2.17 -17.80
C ASP A 138 -4.71 -2.81 -16.90
N LEU A 139 -5.03 -3.03 -15.63
CA LEU A 139 -4.09 -3.48 -14.60
C LEU A 139 -3.36 -4.76 -15.01
N LYS A 140 -4.08 -5.78 -15.48
CA LYS A 140 -3.48 -7.06 -15.89
C LYS A 140 -2.41 -6.89 -16.97
N ASN A 141 -2.71 -6.09 -17.99
CA ASN A 141 -1.80 -5.85 -19.10
C ASN A 141 -0.57 -5.05 -18.65
N LYS A 142 -0.78 -4.02 -17.82
CA LYS A 142 0.29 -3.17 -17.31
C LYS A 142 1.24 -3.95 -16.40
N ILE A 143 0.70 -4.72 -15.44
CA ILE A 143 1.50 -5.56 -14.54
C ILE A 143 2.23 -6.67 -15.31
N SER A 144 1.60 -7.30 -16.29
CA SER A 144 2.26 -8.31 -17.12
C SER A 144 3.48 -7.74 -17.87
N LYS A 145 3.36 -6.51 -18.41
CA LYS A 145 4.50 -5.82 -19.05
C LYS A 145 5.60 -5.52 -18.05
N LEU A 146 5.23 -4.98 -16.87
CA LEU A 146 6.19 -4.68 -15.80
C LEU A 146 6.97 -5.94 -15.37
N LEU A 147 6.28 -7.03 -15.10
CA LEU A 147 6.90 -8.30 -14.70
C LEU A 147 7.81 -8.89 -15.78
N LYS A 148 7.49 -8.69 -17.06
CA LYS A 148 8.39 -9.11 -18.16
C LYS A 148 9.70 -8.32 -18.16
N LEU A 149 9.67 -7.03 -17.87
CA LEU A 149 10.87 -6.20 -17.77
C LEU A 149 11.76 -6.58 -16.58
N LEU A 150 11.17 -7.09 -15.50
CA LEU A 150 11.89 -7.49 -14.30
C LEU A 150 12.49 -8.92 -14.37
N LYS A 151 12.20 -9.67 -15.43
CA LYS A 151 12.69 -11.04 -15.60
C LYS A 151 14.07 -11.17 -16.27
N ASN A 152 14.66 -10.05 -16.66
CA ASN A 152 15.98 -10.03 -17.31
C ASN A 152 17.10 -10.02 -16.28
#